data_54a73b73a20bd3f76d73766b8909f33f
#
_entry.id   54a73b73a20bd3f76d73766b8909f33f
#
_cell.length_a   1.000
_cell.length_b   1.000
_cell.length_c   1.000
_cell.angle_alpha   90.00
_cell.angle_beta   90.00
_cell.angle_gamma   90.00
#
_symmetry.space_group_name_H-M   'P 1'
#
loop_
_entity.id
_entity.type
_entity.pdbx_description
1 polymer ?
#
loop_
_entity_poly.entity_id
_entity_poly.type
_entity_poly.pdbx_seq_one_letter_code
_entity_poly.pdbx_strand_id
1 'polypeptide(L)'
;MKRRWIMLGIMSLILLTGASSIQAVAPSARGEIVQPEKIHFSYDHQEEWEFVSGKLQSPIDIDTSKVVDYLGSGLELNYEQIGTYVENNGHSIQVGLRGTAEIDDREFSVSQVHFHSPSEHTLDGKHFPLEGHFVHLAQNGRIAVIGVMFTVGNHNDAFQQILDAAKLLPKEQGGVKIDHLKLTRLLPHLFSYYHYLGSLTTPPLTENVEWYILTHSVQISREQLKEFHKYYNQNNRHIQALNDRKVFKWE
;
A
#
# COMPACT_ATOMS: atom_id res chain seq x y z
N MET A 1 10.11 67.47 30.71
CA MET A 1 10.56 66.64 29.59
C MET A 1 9.46 65.61 29.30
N LYS A 2 8.65 65.79 28.24
CA LYS A 2 7.55 64.91 27.83
C LYS A 2 8.00 64.08 26.65
N ARG A 3 8.08 62.74 26.81
CA ARG A 3 8.33 61.79 25.72
C ARG A 3 7.03 61.55 24.97
N ARG A 4 7.03 61.90 23.67
CA ARG A 4 5.98 61.53 22.70
C ARG A 4 6.23 60.13 22.18
N TRP A 5 5.27 59.25 22.26
CA TRP A 5 5.21 57.95 21.59
C TRP A 5 4.59 58.14 20.21
N ILE A 6 5.31 57.75 19.17
CA ILE A 6 4.82 57.66 17.78
C ILE A 6 4.29 56.25 17.59
N MET A 7 2.99 56.11 17.37
CA MET A 7 2.43 54.86 16.91
C MET A 7 2.61 54.73 15.42
N LEU A 8 3.40 53.70 14.99
CA LEU A 8 3.44 53.24 13.60
C LEU A 8 2.31 52.22 13.43
N GLY A 9 1.37 52.53 12.56
CA GLY A 9 0.35 51.62 12.10
C GLY A 9 0.94 50.55 11.17
N ILE A 10 0.83 49.30 11.53
CA ILE A 10 1.18 48.18 10.64
C ILE A 10 -0.09 47.83 9.86
N MET A 11 -0.03 48.07 8.58
CA MET A 11 -1.05 47.67 7.60
C MET A 11 -0.88 46.19 7.31
N SER A 12 -1.80 45.37 7.84
CA SER A 12 -1.83 43.91 7.61
C SER A 12 -2.30 43.61 6.18
N LEU A 13 -1.38 43.14 5.35
CA LEU A 13 -1.69 42.61 4.03
C LEU A 13 -2.20 41.18 4.19
N ILE A 14 -3.50 40.97 3.98
CA ILE A 14 -4.12 39.64 3.98
C ILE A 14 -3.80 38.98 2.66
N LEU A 15 -2.84 38.07 2.65
CA LEU A 15 -2.60 37.12 1.57
C LEU A 15 -3.58 35.96 1.75
N LEU A 16 -4.59 35.90 0.89
CA LEU A 16 -5.44 34.72 0.71
C LEU A 16 -4.63 33.62 0.00
N THR A 17 -4.00 32.73 0.78
CA THR A 17 -3.52 31.45 0.28
C THR A 17 -4.62 30.44 0.50
N GLY A 18 -5.22 29.95 -0.59
CA GLY A 18 -6.13 28.82 -0.59
C GLY A 18 -5.39 27.54 -0.23
N ALA A 19 -5.28 27.26 1.05
CA ALA A 19 -4.91 25.94 1.56
C ALA A 19 -6.20 25.17 1.77
N SER A 20 -6.42 24.11 0.99
CA SER A 20 -7.44 23.10 1.26
C SER A 20 -7.13 22.49 2.62
N SER A 21 -7.89 22.88 3.62
CA SER A 21 -7.76 22.38 4.97
C SER A 21 -8.21 20.91 5.01
N ILE A 22 -7.26 20.00 5.24
CA ILE A 22 -7.59 18.72 5.87
C ILE A 22 -8.22 19.09 7.21
N GLN A 23 -9.54 18.94 7.31
CA GLN A 23 -10.23 19.14 8.57
C GLN A 23 -9.79 18.06 9.55
N ALA A 24 -8.91 18.43 10.46
CA ALA A 24 -8.68 17.65 11.66
C ALA A 24 -10.01 17.61 12.42
N VAL A 25 -10.59 16.42 12.56
CA VAL A 25 -11.80 16.22 13.38
C VAL A 25 -11.42 16.53 14.83
N ALA A 26 -11.99 17.58 15.39
CA ALA A 26 -11.80 17.92 16.78
C ALA A 26 -12.39 16.80 17.67
N PRO A 27 -11.74 16.41 18.78
CA PRO A 27 -12.29 15.40 19.68
C PRO A 27 -13.61 15.88 20.26
N SER A 28 -14.63 15.03 20.20
CA SER A 28 -15.91 15.29 20.83
C SER A 28 -15.73 15.39 22.36
N ALA A 29 -16.54 16.19 23.00
CA ALA A 29 -16.47 16.43 24.47
C ALA A 29 -16.73 15.16 25.34
N ARG A 30 -16.88 13.97 24.74
CA ARG A 30 -17.08 12.67 25.40
C ARG A 30 -15.95 11.66 25.11
N GLY A 31 -14.87 12.05 24.43
CA GLY A 31 -13.74 11.13 24.19
C GLY A 31 -14.04 9.97 23.24
N GLU A 32 -15.15 10.00 22.50
CA GLU A 32 -15.39 9.03 21.42
C GLU A 32 -14.45 9.35 20.25
N ILE A 33 -13.53 8.44 19.99
CA ILE A 33 -12.72 8.47 18.77
C ILE A 33 -13.67 8.12 17.62
N VAL A 34 -14.11 9.15 16.87
CA VAL A 34 -14.84 8.92 15.61
C VAL A 34 -13.86 8.26 14.66
N GLN A 35 -14.04 6.97 14.43
CA GLN A 35 -13.31 6.24 13.38
C GLN A 35 -13.65 6.89 12.04
N PRO A 36 -12.68 7.14 11.14
CA PRO A 36 -13.00 7.64 9.81
C PRO A 36 -13.96 6.66 9.13
N GLU A 37 -15.02 7.18 8.51
CA GLU A 37 -15.96 6.36 7.73
C GLU A 37 -15.17 5.51 6.75
N LYS A 38 -15.40 4.18 6.77
CA LYS A 38 -14.82 3.27 5.78
C LYS A 38 -15.44 3.64 4.43
N ILE A 39 -14.61 4.04 3.48
CA ILE A 39 -15.04 4.25 2.10
C ILE A 39 -15.50 2.89 1.56
N HIS A 40 -16.80 2.76 1.31
CA HIS A 40 -17.35 1.58 0.67
C HIS A 40 -17.20 1.72 -0.84
N PHE A 41 -16.56 0.76 -1.48
CA PHE A 41 -16.43 0.66 -2.93
C PHE A 41 -16.56 -0.81 -3.37
N SER A 42 -16.88 -1.04 -4.64
CA SER A 42 -16.97 -2.38 -5.22
C SER A 42 -15.97 -2.53 -6.36
N TYR A 43 -15.31 -3.66 -6.44
CA TYR A 43 -14.45 -4.00 -7.58
C TYR A 43 -15.25 -4.31 -8.85
N ASP A 44 -16.56 -4.64 -8.72
CA ASP A 44 -17.45 -4.89 -9.85
C ASP A 44 -17.88 -3.59 -10.57
N HIS A 45 -17.71 -2.43 -9.90
CA HIS A 45 -18.15 -1.10 -10.37
C HIS A 45 -17.02 -0.07 -10.26
N GLN A 46 -15.85 -0.38 -10.85
CA GLN A 46 -14.67 0.49 -10.76
C GLN A 46 -14.83 1.82 -11.52
N GLU A 47 -15.74 1.88 -12.48
CA GLU A 47 -16.12 3.10 -13.20
C GLU A 47 -16.79 4.15 -12.31
N GLU A 48 -17.33 3.73 -11.16
CA GLU A 48 -17.95 4.61 -10.16
C GLU A 48 -16.95 5.15 -9.14
N TRP A 49 -15.69 4.69 -9.17
CA TRP A 49 -14.70 5.12 -8.21
C TRP A 49 -14.29 6.58 -8.47
N GLU A 50 -14.55 7.43 -7.48
CA GLU A 50 -14.06 8.78 -7.49
C GLU A 50 -12.58 8.83 -7.17
N PHE A 51 -11.80 9.53 -8.01
CA PHE A 51 -10.39 9.75 -7.75
C PHE A 51 -10.06 11.24 -7.75
N VAL A 52 -9.10 11.60 -6.87
CA VAL A 52 -8.84 12.99 -6.53
C VAL A 52 -8.13 13.73 -7.67
N SER A 53 -7.27 13.07 -8.43
CA SER A 53 -6.55 13.73 -9.53
C SER A 53 -5.62 12.81 -10.31
N GLY A 54 -5.28 13.24 -11.52
CA GLY A 54 -4.03 12.95 -12.18
C GLY A 54 -4.03 11.78 -13.16
N LYS A 55 -2.84 11.58 -13.73
CA LYS A 55 -2.57 10.56 -14.75
C LYS A 55 -1.55 9.53 -14.29
N LEU A 56 -1.12 9.59 -13.02
CA LEU A 56 -0.12 8.69 -12.45
C LEU A 56 -0.78 7.54 -11.69
N GLN A 57 -1.80 6.94 -12.28
CA GLN A 57 -2.60 5.91 -11.63
C GLN A 57 -1.92 4.53 -11.65
N SER A 58 -2.21 3.70 -10.65
CA SER A 58 -1.81 2.29 -10.49
C SER A 58 -3.05 1.39 -10.44
N PRO A 59 -2.93 0.09 -10.76
CA PRO A 59 -1.73 -0.62 -11.23
C PRO A 59 -1.43 -0.34 -12.71
N ILE A 60 -0.27 -0.80 -13.19
CA ILE A 60 0.13 -0.72 -14.61
C ILE A 60 0.54 -2.09 -15.16
N ASP A 61 0.57 -2.21 -16.48
CA ASP A 61 1.33 -3.26 -17.15
C ASP A 61 2.80 -2.87 -17.25
N ILE A 62 3.69 -3.74 -16.82
CA ILE A 62 5.14 -3.57 -16.92
C ILE A 62 5.63 -4.31 -18.15
N ASP A 63 5.90 -3.58 -19.23
CA ASP A 63 6.54 -4.09 -20.43
C ASP A 63 8.05 -4.23 -20.15
N THR A 64 8.49 -5.48 -19.93
CA THR A 64 9.87 -5.77 -19.52
C THR A 64 10.90 -5.44 -20.59
N SER A 65 10.47 -5.28 -21.85
CA SER A 65 11.33 -4.87 -22.96
C SER A 65 11.61 -3.36 -23.01
N LYS A 66 10.85 -2.56 -22.25
CA LYS A 66 10.92 -1.09 -22.25
C LYS A 66 11.40 -0.48 -20.93
N VAL A 67 11.75 -1.31 -19.95
CA VAL A 67 12.29 -0.83 -18.69
C VAL A 67 13.65 -0.17 -18.88
N VAL A 68 13.95 0.79 -18.01
CA VAL A 68 15.22 1.54 -18.03
C VAL A 68 16.05 1.10 -16.82
N ASP A 69 17.33 0.82 -17.01
CA ASP A 69 18.22 0.49 -15.90
C ASP A 69 18.26 1.62 -14.87
N TYR A 70 18.18 1.24 -13.61
CA TYR A 70 18.16 2.15 -12.49
C TYR A 70 19.41 1.98 -11.61
N LEU A 71 20.10 3.10 -11.36
CA LEU A 71 21.28 3.17 -10.50
C LEU A 71 20.88 3.61 -9.08
N GLY A 72 19.81 3.05 -8.56
CA GLY A 72 19.36 3.30 -7.18
C GLY A 72 20.05 2.39 -6.18
N SER A 73 19.67 2.53 -4.93
CA SER A 73 20.06 1.66 -3.84
C SER A 73 19.10 0.47 -3.71
N GLY A 74 19.51 -0.56 -2.98
CA GLY A 74 18.69 -1.74 -2.76
C GLY A 74 17.54 -1.53 -1.78
N LEU A 75 16.93 -2.64 -1.39
CA LEU A 75 15.93 -2.71 -0.33
C LEU A 75 16.54 -3.41 0.88
N GLU A 76 16.47 -2.77 2.06
CA GLU A 76 16.80 -3.39 3.34
C GLU A 76 15.54 -3.45 4.20
N LEU A 77 15.06 -4.67 4.51
CA LEU A 77 13.76 -4.90 5.14
C LEU A 77 13.96 -5.49 6.55
N ASN A 78 13.63 -4.71 7.57
CA ASN A 78 13.78 -5.06 8.99
C ASN A 78 12.39 -5.18 9.66
N TYR A 79 11.60 -6.17 9.22
CA TYR A 79 10.25 -6.38 9.73
C TYR A 79 10.25 -7.21 11.01
N GLU A 80 9.50 -6.73 12.00
CA GLU A 80 9.27 -7.47 13.24
C GLU A 80 8.33 -8.66 12.98
N GLN A 81 8.62 -9.78 13.65
CA GLN A 81 7.80 -11.00 13.54
C GLN A 81 6.79 -11.16 14.68
N ILE A 82 6.64 -10.14 15.52
CA ILE A 82 5.83 -10.18 16.74
C ILE A 82 4.73 -9.12 16.68
N GLY A 83 3.56 -9.48 17.19
CA GLY A 83 2.46 -8.54 17.36
C GLY A 83 1.66 -8.22 16.09
N THR A 84 1.80 -9.07 15.08
CA THR A 84 0.97 -8.99 13.86
C THR A 84 -0.46 -9.43 14.13
N TYR A 85 -1.41 -8.86 13.40
CA TYR A 85 -2.81 -9.29 13.43
C TYR A 85 -3.38 -9.33 12.02
N VAL A 86 -4.28 -10.26 11.78
CA VAL A 86 -5.00 -10.42 10.52
C VAL A 86 -6.39 -9.83 10.67
N GLU A 87 -6.83 -9.10 9.68
CA GLU A 87 -8.19 -8.57 9.58
C GLU A 87 -8.73 -8.71 8.16
N ASN A 88 -10.04 -8.72 8.04
CA ASN A 88 -10.74 -8.49 6.78
C ASN A 88 -11.21 -7.04 6.76
N ASN A 89 -10.59 -6.22 5.92
CA ASN A 89 -10.91 -4.80 5.84
C ASN A 89 -12.13 -4.48 4.95
N GLY A 90 -12.78 -5.51 4.41
CA GLY A 90 -13.92 -5.43 3.48
C GLY A 90 -13.52 -5.46 2.00
N HIS A 91 -12.22 -5.35 1.69
CA HIS A 91 -11.68 -5.30 0.33
C HIS A 91 -10.52 -6.28 0.13
N SER A 92 -9.88 -6.70 1.22
CA SER A 92 -8.79 -7.68 1.23
C SER A 92 -8.62 -8.31 2.60
N ILE A 93 -7.89 -9.44 2.66
CA ILE A 93 -7.27 -9.92 3.90
C ILE A 93 -5.99 -9.11 4.09
N GLN A 94 -5.90 -8.44 5.22
CA GLN A 94 -4.80 -7.56 5.60
C GLN A 94 -4.11 -8.08 6.85
N VAL A 95 -2.79 -7.90 6.90
CA VAL A 95 -1.96 -8.21 8.08
C VAL A 95 -1.27 -6.93 8.54
N GLY A 96 -1.58 -6.46 9.74
CA GLY A 96 -0.90 -5.34 10.36
C GLY A 96 0.54 -5.72 10.69
N LEU A 97 1.50 -4.87 10.33
CA LEU A 97 2.93 -5.12 10.48
C LEU A 97 3.60 -4.04 11.33
N ARG A 98 4.81 -4.34 11.78
CA ARG A 98 5.73 -3.40 12.43
C ARG A 98 7.15 -3.63 11.92
N GLY A 99 7.98 -2.59 12.02
CA GLY A 99 9.37 -2.62 11.63
C GLY A 99 9.70 -1.48 10.67
N THR A 100 10.92 -1.49 10.18
CA THR A 100 11.45 -0.47 9.28
C THR A 100 11.90 -1.09 7.97
N ALA A 101 12.01 -0.25 6.95
CA ALA A 101 12.63 -0.57 5.69
C ALA A 101 13.48 0.62 5.25
N GLU A 102 14.67 0.36 4.73
CA GLU A 102 15.41 1.31 3.95
C GLU A 102 15.15 1.01 2.47
N ILE A 103 14.56 1.98 1.80
CA ILE A 103 14.13 1.86 0.40
C ILE A 103 14.77 3.00 -0.35
N ASP A 104 15.72 2.70 -1.23
CA ASP A 104 16.42 3.70 -2.03
C ASP A 104 17.03 4.81 -1.15
N ASP A 105 17.82 4.39 -0.14
CA ASP A 105 18.49 5.23 0.88
C ASP A 105 17.53 6.08 1.75
N ARG A 106 16.27 5.68 1.86
CA ARG A 106 15.26 6.39 2.66
C ARG A 106 14.58 5.45 3.65
N GLU A 107 14.45 5.94 4.88
CA GLU A 107 13.79 5.19 5.95
C GLU A 107 12.26 5.29 5.88
N PHE A 108 11.61 4.13 6.03
CA PHE A 108 10.17 3.97 6.11
C PHE A 108 9.81 3.06 7.28
N SER A 109 8.60 3.21 7.81
CA SER A 109 7.98 2.23 8.70
C SER A 109 7.01 1.37 7.89
N VAL A 110 7.08 0.03 8.03
CA VAL A 110 6.08 -0.85 7.44
C VAL A 110 4.78 -0.76 8.24
N SER A 111 3.66 -0.68 7.56
CA SER A 111 2.33 -0.57 8.17
C SER A 111 1.56 -1.89 8.10
N GLN A 112 1.48 -2.48 6.92
CA GLN A 112 0.67 -3.68 6.69
C GLN A 112 1.05 -4.35 5.37
N VAL A 113 0.60 -5.60 5.19
CA VAL A 113 0.52 -6.28 3.89
C VAL A 113 -0.90 -6.73 3.63
N HIS A 114 -1.37 -6.59 2.40
CA HIS A 114 -2.66 -7.10 1.95
C HIS A 114 -2.52 -7.77 0.58
N PHE A 115 -3.55 -8.51 0.16
CA PHE A 115 -3.43 -9.40 -0.99
C PHE A 115 -4.55 -9.19 -2.00
N HIS A 116 -4.19 -9.29 -3.29
CA HIS A 116 -5.09 -9.19 -4.43
C HIS A 116 -5.00 -10.46 -5.29
N SER A 117 -6.14 -10.99 -5.71
CA SER A 117 -6.22 -12.14 -6.62
C SER A 117 -7.27 -11.87 -7.71
N PRO A 118 -6.85 -11.93 -8.99
CA PRO A 118 -5.48 -12.03 -9.50
C PRO A 118 -4.62 -10.82 -9.11
N SER A 119 -3.34 -10.82 -9.53
CA SER A 119 -2.46 -9.66 -9.31
C SER A 119 -3.07 -8.38 -9.90
N GLU A 120 -2.80 -7.23 -9.28
CA GLU A 120 -3.17 -5.93 -9.81
C GLU A 120 -2.28 -5.53 -10.96
N HIS A 121 -0.94 -5.61 -10.77
CA HIS A 121 0.01 -5.40 -11.86
C HIS A 121 0.08 -6.60 -12.80
N THR A 122 0.46 -6.33 -14.04
CA THR A 122 0.82 -7.34 -15.02
C THR A 122 2.28 -7.20 -15.44
N LEU A 123 2.90 -8.30 -15.81
CA LEU A 123 4.20 -8.32 -16.48
C LEU A 123 3.98 -8.85 -17.90
N ASP A 124 4.32 -8.05 -18.90
CA ASP A 124 4.11 -8.38 -20.32
C ASP A 124 2.67 -8.85 -20.60
N GLY A 125 1.70 -8.12 -20.05
CA GLY A 125 0.26 -8.36 -20.20
C GLY A 125 -0.29 -9.57 -19.43
N LYS A 126 0.49 -10.18 -18.51
CA LYS A 126 0.08 -11.39 -17.78
C LYS A 126 -0.08 -11.12 -16.29
N HIS A 127 -1.25 -11.47 -15.76
CA HIS A 127 -1.49 -11.51 -14.32
C HIS A 127 -0.82 -12.71 -13.66
N PHE A 128 -0.42 -12.51 -12.41
CA PHE A 128 -0.06 -13.58 -11.49
C PHE A 128 -1.29 -14.03 -10.69
N PRO A 129 -1.28 -15.26 -10.13
CA PRO A 129 -2.40 -15.77 -9.32
C PRO A 129 -2.73 -14.92 -8.10
N LEU A 130 -1.71 -14.28 -7.50
CA LEU A 130 -1.84 -13.44 -6.31
C LEU A 130 -0.73 -12.39 -6.31
N GLU A 131 -1.02 -11.22 -5.75
CA GLU A 131 -0.05 -10.15 -5.46
C GLU A 131 -0.23 -9.68 -4.01
N GLY A 132 0.88 -9.50 -3.30
CA GLY A 132 0.91 -8.93 -1.96
C GLY A 132 1.52 -7.55 -1.97
N HIS A 133 0.87 -6.58 -1.32
CA HIS A 133 1.32 -5.19 -1.21
C HIS A 133 1.80 -4.89 0.20
N PHE A 134 3.11 -4.76 0.39
CA PHE A 134 3.71 -4.30 1.65
C PHE A 134 3.75 -2.77 1.64
N VAL A 135 2.89 -2.16 2.44
CA VAL A 135 2.72 -0.70 2.48
C VAL A 135 3.62 -0.09 3.54
N HIS A 136 4.38 0.92 3.13
CA HIS A 136 5.34 1.64 3.96
C HIS A 136 5.01 3.12 3.98
N LEU A 137 5.29 3.75 5.12
CA LEU A 137 5.04 5.17 5.35
C LEU A 137 6.32 5.83 5.89
N ALA A 138 6.79 6.87 5.20
CA ALA A 138 7.87 7.71 5.70
C ALA A 138 7.34 8.78 6.66
N GLN A 139 8.20 9.32 7.50
CA GLN A 139 7.85 10.36 8.49
C GLN A 139 7.24 11.63 7.84
N ASN A 140 7.59 11.93 6.60
CA ASN A 140 7.06 13.07 5.84
C ASN A 140 5.72 12.77 5.12
N GLY A 141 5.12 11.59 5.36
CA GLY A 141 3.86 11.16 4.76
C GLY A 141 3.98 10.50 3.37
N ARG A 142 5.21 10.34 2.83
CA ARG A 142 5.43 9.62 1.58
C ARG A 142 5.11 8.14 1.74
N ILE A 143 4.46 7.56 0.73
CA ILE A 143 4.08 6.16 0.69
C ILE A 143 4.98 5.42 -0.31
N ALA A 144 5.52 4.29 0.12
CA ALA A 144 6.17 3.31 -0.75
C ALA A 144 5.47 1.95 -0.62
N VAL A 145 5.24 1.27 -1.73
CA VAL A 145 4.63 -0.06 -1.74
C VAL A 145 5.57 -1.03 -2.42
N ILE A 146 5.91 -2.12 -1.72
CA ILE A 146 6.63 -3.25 -2.30
C ILE A 146 5.59 -4.28 -2.72
N GLY A 147 5.48 -4.50 -4.04
CA GLY A 147 4.61 -5.50 -4.65
C GLY A 147 5.36 -6.83 -4.81
N VAL A 148 4.77 -7.91 -4.31
CA VAL A 148 5.30 -9.26 -4.40
C VAL A 148 4.35 -10.13 -5.19
N MET A 149 4.83 -10.70 -6.29
CA MET A 149 4.05 -11.64 -7.10
C MET A 149 4.11 -13.04 -6.50
N PHE A 150 2.98 -13.75 -6.53
CA PHE A 150 2.91 -15.15 -6.11
C PHE A 150 2.56 -16.05 -7.29
N THR A 151 3.23 -17.19 -7.34
CA THR A 151 2.97 -18.25 -8.32
C THR A 151 2.47 -19.51 -7.63
N VAL A 152 1.76 -20.35 -8.38
CA VAL A 152 1.34 -21.67 -7.86
C VAL A 152 2.53 -22.62 -7.87
N GLY A 153 2.84 -23.19 -6.71
CA GLY A 153 3.95 -24.10 -6.52
C GLY A 153 3.94 -24.75 -5.15
N ASN A 154 5.02 -24.61 -4.41
CA ASN A 154 5.16 -25.18 -3.07
C ASN A 154 4.24 -24.51 -2.04
N HIS A 155 3.88 -25.27 -1.01
CA HIS A 155 3.16 -24.72 0.15
C HIS A 155 3.96 -23.64 0.87
N ASN A 156 3.30 -22.58 1.32
CA ASN A 156 3.88 -21.47 2.05
C ASN A 156 3.30 -21.42 3.48
N ASP A 157 4.13 -21.76 4.45
CA ASP A 157 3.70 -21.85 5.86
C ASP A 157 3.25 -20.51 6.43
N ALA A 158 3.90 -19.38 6.02
CA ALA A 158 3.51 -18.06 6.50
C ALA A 158 2.15 -17.63 5.91
N PHE A 159 1.93 -17.89 4.64
CA PHE A 159 0.64 -17.61 4.01
C PHE A 159 -0.46 -18.49 4.61
N GLN A 160 -0.15 -19.75 4.97
CA GLN A 160 -1.10 -20.63 5.67
C GLN A 160 -1.49 -20.07 7.04
N GLN A 161 -0.54 -19.56 7.81
CA GLN A 161 -0.85 -18.92 9.11
C GLN A 161 -1.84 -17.75 8.95
N ILE A 162 -1.69 -16.95 7.88
CA ILE A 162 -2.61 -15.84 7.57
C ILE A 162 -4.02 -16.40 7.24
N LEU A 163 -4.11 -17.45 6.41
CA LEU A 163 -5.37 -18.08 6.05
C LEU A 163 -6.06 -18.71 7.27
N ASP A 164 -5.29 -19.35 8.14
CA ASP A 164 -5.83 -19.97 9.36
C ASP A 164 -6.35 -18.91 10.33
N ALA A 165 -5.66 -17.79 10.48
CA ALA A 165 -6.15 -16.66 11.25
C ALA A 165 -7.41 -16.03 10.61
N ALA A 166 -7.45 -15.92 9.28
CA ALA A 166 -8.62 -15.41 8.57
C ALA A 166 -9.88 -16.24 8.80
N LYS A 167 -9.77 -17.55 8.99
CA LYS A 167 -10.91 -18.43 9.36
C LYS A 167 -11.51 -18.10 10.72
N LEU A 168 -10.70 -17.53 11.61
CA LEU A 168 -11.09 -17.22 12.98
C LEU A 168 -11.59 -15.77 13.13
N LEU A 169 -11.62 -15.00 12.03
CA LEU A 169 -12.08 -13.61 12.06
C LEU A 169 -13.55 -13.56 12.54
N PRO A 170 -13.87 -12.64 13.47
CA PRO A 170 -15.23 -12.42 13.91
C PRO A 170 -16.10 -11.92 12.75
N LYS A 171 -17.43 -12.17 12.84
CA LYS A 171 -18.39 -11.66 11.86
C LYS A 171 -18.49 -10.13 11.88
N GLU A 172 -18.21 -9.54 13.03
CA GLU A 172 -18.12 -8.09 13.24
C GLU A 172 -16.66 -7.63 13.11
N GLN A 173 -16.44 -6.31 13.18
CA GLN A 173 -15.09 -5.73 13.07
C GLN A 173 -14.15 -6.27 14.14
N GLY A 174 -12.95 -6.67 13.72
CA GLY A 174 -11.91 -7.16 14.61
C GLY A 174 -10.81 -7.88 13.86
N GLY A 175 -9.71 -8.12 14.55
CA GLY A 175 -8.55 -8.83 14.02
C GLY A 175 -8.19 -10.05 14.87
N VAL A 176 -7.53 -11.02 14.26
CA VAL A 176 -6.95 -12.20 14.92
C VAL A 176 -5.45 -12.03 14.99
N LYS A 177 -4.90 -12.09 16.20
CA LYS A 177 -3.47 -11.96 16.43
C LYS A 177 -2.71 -13.22 15.97
N ILE A 178 -1.60 -13.00 15.29
CA ILE A 178 -0.58 -14.04 15.02
C ILE A 178 0.65 -13.69 15.84
N ASP A 179 1.08 -14.62 16.73
CA ASP A 179 2.21 -14.35 17.63
C ASP A 179 3.58 -14.39 16.93
N HIS A 180 3.74 -15.24 15.91
CA HIS A 180 5.00 -15.41 15.17
C HIS A 180 4.73 -15.67 13.70
N LEU A 181 4.68 -14.61 12.90
CA LEU A 181 4.58 -14.70 11.44
C LEU A 181 5.97 -14.56 10.82
N LYS A 182 6.44 -15.59 10.12
CA LYS A 182 7.73 -15.55 9.39
C LYS A 182 7.57 -14.74 8.09
N LEU A 183 7.51 -13.41 8.19
CA LEU A 183 7.29 -12.51 7.04
C LEU A 183 8.30 -12.72 5.91
N THR A 184 9.54 -13.15 6.22
CA THR A 184 10.54 -13.47 5.22
C THR A 184 10.12 -14.59 4.25
N ARG A 185 9.13 -15.41 4.62
CA ARG A 185 8.54 -16.43 3.74
C ARG A 185 7.55 -15.86 2.73
N LEU A 186 7.08 -14.63 2.94
CA LEU A 186 6.23 -13.89 2.00
C LEU A 186 7.05 -12.99 1.06
N LEU A 187 8.38 -13.03 1.16
CA LEU A 187 9.31 -12.27 0.35
C LEU A 187 10.22 -13.22 -0.42
N PRO A 188 10.65 -12.89 -1.64
CA PRO A 188 11.68 -13.64 -2.34
C PRO A 188 13.06 -13.44 -1.68
N HIS A 189 14.03 -14.27 -2.04
CA HIS A 189 15.39 -14.17 -1.50
C HIS A 189 16.21 -13.02 -2.13
N LEU A 190 15.84 -12.60 -3.32
CA LEU A 190 16.49 -11.52 -4.06
C LEU A 190 15.51 -10.39 -4.27
N PHE A 191 15.98 -9.16 -4.09
CA PHE A 191 15.14 -7.96 -4.10
C PHE A 191 15.33 -7.08 -5.34
N SER A 192 15.74 -7.64 -6.48
CA SER A 192 15.64 -6.88 -7.73
C SER A 192 14.19 -6.48 -8.01
N TYR A 193 13.97 -5.28 -8.55
CA TYR A 193 12.63 -4.72 -8.65
C TYR A 193 12.44 -3.84 -9.88
N TYR A 194 11.18 -3.66 -10.27
CA TYR A 194 10.71 -2.59 -11.12
C TYR A 194 10.20 -1.44 -10.27
N HIS A 195 10.59 -0.21 -10.60
CA HIS A 195 10.19 0.99 -9.87
C HIS A 195 9.48 1.99 -10.78
N TYR A 196 8.38 2.55 -10.28
CA TYR A 196 7.67 3.67 -10.93
C TYR A 196 6.88 4.48 -9.91
N LEU A 197 6.54 5.73 -10.28
CA LEU A 197 5.67 6.59 -9.48
C LEU A 197 4.21 6.39 -9.90
N GLY A 198 3.36 6.09 -8.94
CA GLY A 198 1.95 5.77 -9.17
C GLY A 198 1.00 6.30 -8.12
N SER A 199 -0.04 5.53 -7.83
CA SER A 199 -1.10 5.86 -6.88
C SER A 199 -1.42 4.69 -5.94
N LEU A 200 -2.29 4.92 -4.95
CA LEU A 200 -3.04 3.84 -4.32
C LEU A 200 -3.93 3.17 -5.38
N THR A 201 -4.18 1.87 -5.22
CA THR A 201 -5.04 1.08 -6.11
C THR A 201 -6.49 0.98 -5.63
N THR A 202 -6.77 1.53 -4.45
CA THR A 202 -8.12 1.64 -3.87
C THR A 202 -8.48 3.09 -3.62
N PRO A 203 -9.78 3.46 -3.62
CA PRO A 203 -10.20 4.81 -3.26
C PRO A 203 -9.56 5.31 -1.96
N PRO A 204 -9.11 6.57 -1.90
CA PRO A 204 -9.34 7.66 -2.85
C PRO A 204 -8.35 7.77 -4.02
N LEU A 205 -7.56 6.73 -4.34
CA LEU A 205 -6.67 6.63 -5.49
C LEU A 205 -5.58 7.72 -5.54
N THR A 206 -5.15 8.16 -4.36
CA THR A 206 -4.16 9.23 -4.16
C THR A 206 -2.85 8.89 -4.86
N GLU A 207 -2.33 9.83 -5.65
CA GLU A 207 -1.05 9.73 -6.36
C GLU A 207 0.17 10.00 -5.44
N ASN A 208 1.36 9.98 -6.00
CA ASN A 208 2.65 10.08 -5.30
C ASN A 208 2.99 8.88 -4.41
N VAL A 209 2.57 7.70 -4.85
CA VAL A 209 2.98 6.41 -4.27
C VAL A 209 4.14 5.85 -5.07
N GLU A 210 5.22 5.53 -4.41
CA GLU A 210 6.37 4.87 -5.02
C GLU A 210 6.18 3.36 -5.01
N TRP A 211 6.17 2.75 -6.19
CA TRP A 211 6.00 1.31 -6.38
C TRP A 211 7.32 0.62 -6.65
N TYR A 212 7.55 -0.48 -5.94
CA TYR A 212 8.70 -1.38 -6.09
C TYR A 212 8.17 -2.80 -6.28
N ILE A 213 8.00 -3.22 -7.55
CA ILE A 213 7.48 -4.56 -7.88
C ILE A 213 8.65 -5.53 -7.99
N LEU A 214 8.74 -6.49 -7.06
CA LEU A 214 9.83 -7.45 -7.04
C LEU A 214 9.79 -8.35 -8.27
N THR A 215 10.96 -8.56 -8.89
CA THR A 215 11.08 -9.35 -10.12
C THR A 215 10.96 -10.86 -9.86
N HIS A 216 11.27 -11.29 -8.63
CA HIS A 216 11.19 -12.67 -8.20
C HIS A 216 9.88 -12.94 -7.45
N SER A 217 9.20 -14.02 -7.81
CA SER A 217 7.95 -14.43 -7.20
C SER A 217 8.17 -15.35 -6.00
N VAL A 218 7.16 -15.39 -5.12
CA VAL A 218 7.03 -16.35 -4.03
C VAL A 218 6.04 -17.44 -4.44
N GLN A 219 6.18 -18.65 -3.90
CA GLN A 219 5.25 -19.73 -4.18
C GLN A 219 4.21 -19.88 -3.07
N ILE A 220 2.98 -20.21 -3.50
CA ILE A 220 1.88 -20.71 -2.66
C ILE A 220 1.31 -21.96 -3.32
N SER A 221 0.71 -22.86 -2.52
CA SER A 221 0.08 -24.03 -3.11
C SER A 221 -1.26 -23.69 -3.78
N ARG A 222 -1.70 -24.55 -4.68
CA ARG A 222 -3.01 -24.41 -5.33
C ARG A 222 -4.17 -24.44 -4.30
N GLU A 223 -4.03 -25.20 -3.24
CA GLU A 223 -4.99 -25.31 -2.14
C GLU A 223 -5.07 -23.99 -1.37
N GLN A 224 -3.92 -23.35 -1.09
CA GLN A 224 -3.86 -22.05 -0.44
C GLN A 224 -4.52 -20.96 -1.28
N LEU A 225 -4.23 -20.92 -2.58
CA LEU A 225 -4.89 -19.99 -3.48
C LEU A 225 -6.41 -20.21 -3.52
N LYS A 226 -6.85 -21.47 -3.62
CA LYS A 226 -8.28 -21.81 -3.57
C LYS A 226 -8.93 -21.44 -2.23
N GLU A 227 -8.18 -21.52 -1.14
CA GLU A 227 -8.65 -21.10 0.16
C GLU A 227 -8.81 -19.59 0.26
N PHE A 228 -7.83 -18.82 -0.23
CA PHE A 228 -7.92 -17.36 -0.33
C PHE A 228 -9.11 -16.91 -1.19
N HIS A 229 -9.42 -17.62 -2.28
CA HIS A 229 -10.55 -17.33 -3.15
C HIS A 229 -11.93 -17.49 -2.47
N LYS A 230 -12.01 -18.06 -1.26
CA LYS A 230 -13.26 -18.04 -0.47
C LYS A 230 -13.56 -16.67 0.11
N TYR A 231 -12.56 -15.81 0.19
CA TYR A 231 -12.66 -14.43 0.65
C TYR A 231 -12.69 -13.47 -0.53
N TYR A 232 -11.66 -13.55 -1.40
CA TYR A 232 -11.47 -12.65 -2.53
C TYR A 232 -10.91 -13.41 -3.72
N ASN A 233 -11.52 -13.25 -4.89
CA ASN A 233 -11.05 -13.87 -6.14
C ASN A 233 -11.04 -12.92 -7.35
N GLN A 234 -11.47 -11.67 -7.19
CA GLN A 234 -11.42 -10.58 -8.17
C GLN A 234 -11.38 -9.22 -7.44
N ASN A 235 -10.44 -9.09 -6.49
CA ASN A 235 -10.26 -7.85 -5.76
C ASN A 235 -9.04 -7.06 -6.29
N ASN A 236 -8.92 -6.96 -7.60
CA ASN A 236 -7.86 -6.22 -8.28
C ASN A 236 -8.45 -5.08 -9.10
N ARG A 237 -7.79 -3.93 -9.09
CA ARG A 237 -8.13 -2.80 -9.95
C ARG A 237 -7.72 -3.10 -11.39
N HIS A 238 -8.48 -2.57 -12.36
CA HIS A 238 -8.10 -2.62 -13.77
C HIS A 238 -6.76 -1.91 -14.03
N ILE A 239 -6.01 -2.39 -15.02
CA ILE A 239 -4.75 -1.78 -15.46
C ILE A 239 -4.99 -0.34 -15.90
N GLN A 240 -4.13 0.56 -15.47
CA GLN A 240 -4.13 1.97 -15.80
C GLN A 240 -3.07 2.29 -16.86
N ALA A 241 -3.32 3.32 -17.64
CA ALA A 241 -2.36 3.76 -18.65
C ALA A 241 -1.03 4.21 -18.02
N LEU A 242 0.08 3.76 -18.60
CA LEU A 242 1.41 4.19 -18.17
C LEU A 242 1.62 5.70 -18.41
N ASN A 243 0.96 6.26 -19.42
CA ASN A 243 1.15 7.63 -19.89
C ASN A 243 2.63 7.91 -20.21
N ASP A 244 3.17 9.07 -19.81
CA ASP A 244 4.57 9.47 -20.07
C ASP A 244 5.56 8.94 -19.00
N ARG A 245 5.11 8.05 -18.10
CA ARG A 245 5.98 7.47 -17.06
C ARG A 245 6.96 6.47 -17.66
N LYS A 246 8.13 6.40 -17.03
CA LYS A 246 9.09 5.31 -17.26
C LYS A 246 8.99 4.31 -16.12
N VAL A 247 9.23 3.05 -16.44
CA VAL A 247 9.47 2.00 -15.45
C VAL A 247 10.97 1.75 -15.41
N PHE A 248 11.52 1.82 -14.23
CA PHE A 248 12.94 1.59 -13.97
C PHE A 248 13.14 0.16 -13.45
N LYS A 249 14.31 -0.43 -13.70
CA LYS A 249 14.70 -1.73 -13.18
C LYS A 249 16.00 -1.62 -12.41
N TRP A 250 16.01 -2.16 -11.20
CA TRP A 250 17.19 -2.36 -10.36
C TRP A 250 17.47 -3.86 -10.19
N GLU A 251 18.77 -4.28 -10.29
CA GLU A 251 19.23 -5.66 -10.15
C GLU A 251 20.21 -5.84 -8.98
#